data_01e2956a12f1e136dc21d02422bca224
#
_entry.id   01e2956a12f1e136dc21d02422bca224
#
_cell.length_a   1.000
_cell.length_b   1.000
_cell.length_c   1.000
_cell.angle_alpha   90.00
_cell.angle_beta   90.00
_cell.angle_gamma   90.00
#
_symmetry.space_group_name_H-M   'P 1'
#
loop_
_entity.id
_entity.type
_entity.pdbx_description
1 polymer ?
#
loop_
_entity_poly.entity_id
_entity_poly.type
_entity_poly.pdbx_seq_one_letter_code
_entity_poly.pdbx_strand_id
1 'polypeptide(L)'
;MRPPVYDLYQMKADRLPKGVGSAWLRTQLDQPPPAADDWVFVGKERFPSKWTTAEMTEKGICYREIPSWLVRRSTGAVTEAA
;
A
#
# COMPACT_ATOMS: atom_id res chain seq x y z
N MET A 1 -1.52 23.71 -9.81
CA MET A 1 -0.90 22.90 -8.73
C MET A 1 -0.82 21.45 -9.18
N ARG A 2 0.34 20.86 -9.02
CA ARG A 2 0.49 19.46 -9.42
C ARG A 2 -0.15 18.55 -8.37
N PRO A 3 -0.84 17.49 -8.81
CA PRO A 3 -1.36 16.51 -7.86
C PRO A 3 -0.19 15.83 -7.14
N PRO A 4 -0.38 15.42 -5.88
CA PRO A 4 0.67 14.70 -5.16
C PRO A 4 0.96 13.35 -5.81
N VAL A 5 2.23 12.95 -5.75
CA VAL A 5 2.68 11.65 -6.24
C VAL A 5 3.51 11.03 -5.13
N TYR A 6 3.27 9.77 -4.83
CA TYR A 6 3.96 9.05 -3.76
C TYR A 6 4.54 7.76 -4.29
N ASP A 7 5.65 7.32 -3.69
CA ASP A 7 6.17 5.99 -3.95
C ASP A 7 5.30 4.97 -3.23
N LEU A 8 4.94 3.90 -3.93
CA LEU A 8 4.07 2.86 -3.41
C LEU A 8 4.85 1.56 -3.28
N TYR A 9 4.77 0.97 -2.08
CA TYR A 9 5.41 -0.31 -1.77
C TYR A 9 4.36 -1.29 -1.27
N GLN A 10 4.60 -2.57 -1.53
CA GLN A 10 3.78 -3.64 -1.01
C GLN A 10 4.65 -4.58 -0.20
N MET A 11 4.16 -5.00 0.96
CA MET A 11 4.88 -5.95 1.80
C MET A 11 4.91 -7.32 1.14
N LYS A 12 6.06 -7.99 1.19
CA LYS A 12 6.20 -9.33 0.65
C LYS A 12 5.26 -10.29 1.38
N ALA A 13 4.69 -11.23 0.64
CA ALA A 13 3.70 -12.15 1.19
C ALA A 13 4.22 -12.94 2.39
N ASP A 14 5.49 -13.35 2.35
CA ASP A 14 6.12 -14.11 3.42
C ASP A 14 6.46 -13.27 4.65
N ARG A 15 6.28 -11.95 4.57
CA ARG A 15 6.53 -11.03 5.69
C ARG A 15 5.25 -10.50 6.31
N LEU A 16 4.10 -10.83 5.76
CA LEU A 16 2.83 -10.35 6.28
C LEU A 16 2.56 -10.90 7.67
N PRO A 17 2.10 -10.05 8.62
CA PRO A 17 1.69 -10.54 9.93
C PRO A 17 0.49 -11.47 9.81
N LYS A 18 0.30 -12.30 10.84
CA LYS A 18 -0.83 -13.21 10.88
C LYS A 18 -2.14 -12.41 10.81
N GLY A 19 -3.03 -12.85 9.95
CA GLY A 19 -4.33 -12.20 9.78
C GLY A 19 -4.34 -11.03 8.81
N VAL A 20 -3.18 -10.66 8.28
CA VAL A 20 -3.07 -9.58 7.29
C VAL A 20 -2.93 -10.18 5.90
N GLY A 21 -3.84 -9.81 5.01
CA GLY A 21 -3.84 -10.32 3.63
C GLY A 21 -2.94 -9.52 2.70
N SER A 22 -2.82 -8.22 2.92
CA SER A 22 -1.86 -7.39 2.21
C SER A 22 -1.54 -6.15 3.04
N ALA A 23 -0.37 -5.59 2.82
CA ALA A 23 0.05 -4.36 3.48
C ALA A 23 0.73 -3.47 2.46
N TRP A 24 0.41 -2.19 2.51
CA TRP A 24 0.86 -1.19 1.56
C TRP A 24 1.47 -0.02 2.29
N LEU A 25 2.51 0.54 1.71
CA LEU A 25 3.21 1.70 2.27
C LEU A 25 3.39 2.74 1.18
N ARG A 26 3.02 3.98 1.49
CA ARG A 26 3.27 5.12 0.62
C ARG A 26 4.24 6.05 1.31
N THR A 27 5.25 6.49 0.56
CA THR A 27 6.27 7.41 1.09
C THR A 27 6.43 8.58 0.15
N GLN A 28 7.01 9.66 0.66
CA GLN A 28 7.38 10.79 -0.18
C GLN A 28 8.46 10.37 -1.16
N LEU A 29 8.50 11.01 -2.33
CA LEU A 29 9.44 10.65 -3.39
C LEU A 29 10.90 10.79 -3.00
N ASP A 30 11.19 11.70 -2.07
CA ASP A 30 12.56 11.98 -1.63
C ASP A 30 12.99 11.18 -0.41
N GLN A 31 12.13 10.29 0.08
CA GLN A 31 12.43 9.49 1.26
C GLN A 31 13.22 8.23 0.87
N PRO A 32 14.10 7.76 1.77
CA PRO A 32 14.78 6.49 1.52
C PRO A 32 13.78 5.35 1.46
N PRO A 33 14.04 4.31 0.64
CA PRO A 33 13.13 3.18 0.56
C PRO A 33 13.08 2.39 1.86
N PRO A 34 11.96 1.72 2.14
CA PRO A 34 11.89 0.80 3.29
C PRO A 34 12.78 -0.42 3.06
N ALA A 35 12.92 -1.25 4.09
CA ALA A 35 13.76 -2.43 4.05
C ALA A 35 13.41 -3.33 2.86
N ALA A 36 14.35 -3.59 1.97
CA ALA A 36 14.12 -4.37 0.77
C ALA A 36 13.77 -5.84 1.06
N ASP A 37 14.11 -6.32 2.24
CA ASP A 37 13.76 -7.68 2.66
C ASP A 37 12.27 -7.84 2.92
N ASP A 38 11.58 -6.76 3.26
CA ASP A 38 10.18 -6.78 3.65
C ASP A 38 9.25 -6.19 2.59
N TRP A 39 9.75 -5.28 1.76
CA TRP A 39 8.92 -4.47 0.88
C TRP A 39 9.38 -4.55 -0.57
N VAL A 40 8.40 -4.52 -1.47
CA VAL A 40 8.65 -4.47 -2.92
C VAL A 40 8.11 -3.15 -3.46
N PHE A 41 8.93 -2.47 -4.24
CA PHE A 41 8.49 -1.25 -4.92
C PHE A 41 7.49 -1.62 -6.00
N VAL A 42 6.29 -1.04 -5.93
CA VAL A 42 5.23 -1.30 -6.90
C VAL A 42 5.24 -0.25 -8.01
N GLY A 43 5.50 0.99 -7.66
CA GLY A 43 5.50 2.10 -8.60
C GLY A 43 5.13 3.39 -7.91
N LYS A 44 4.79 4.39 -8.69
CA LYS A 44 4.38 5.68 -8.17
C LYS A 44 2.86 5.78 -8.22
N GLU A 45 2.26 6.16 -7.10
CA GLU A 45 0.82 6.38 -7.05
C GLU A 45 0.52 7.82 -7.42
N ARG A 46 -0.18 8.00 -8.52
CA ARG A 46 -0.67 9.30 -8.99
C ARG A 46 -2.14 9.41 -8.61
N PHE A 47 -2.58 10.59 -8.26
CA PHE A 47 -3.98 10.83 -7.88
C PHE A 47 -4.41 9.99 -6.66
N PRO A 48 -3.67 10.09 -5.55
CA PRO A 48 -4.05 9.35 -4.34
C PRO A 48 -5.39 9.85 -3.80
N SER A 49 -6.04 9.00 -2.99
CA SER A 49 -7.31 9.36 -2.36
C SER A 49 -7.10 10.49 -1.35
N LYS A 50 -8.20 11.13 -0.97
CA LYS A 50 -8.17 12.17 0.07
C LYS A 50 -7.62 11.64 1.39
N TRP A 51 -7.96 10.40 1.73
CA TRP A 51 -7.46 9.74 2.93
C TRP A 51 -5.95 9.60 2.91
N THR A 52 -5.42 9.12 1.80
CA THR A 52 -3.98 8.97 1.64
C THR A 52 -3.27 10.30 1.71
N THR A 53 -3.79 11.31 1.02
CA THR A 53 -3.21 12.65 1.01
C THR A 53 -3.20 13.26 2.41
N ALA A 54 -4.29 13.13 3.15
CA ALA A 54 -4.38 13.67 4.51
C ALA A 54 -3.37 13.00 5.43
N GLU A 55 -3.24 11.68 5.36
CA GLU A 55 -2.29 10.95 6.20
C GLU A 55 -0.85 11.28 5.83
N MET A 56 -0.56 11.40 4.55
CA MET A 56 0.77 11.80 4.08
C MET A 56 1.14 13.21 4.55
N THR A 57 0.19 14.12 4.52
CA THR A 57 0.41 15.49 4.98
C THR A 57 0.69 15.53 6.49
N GLU A 58 -0.04 14.72 7.24
CA GLU A 58 0.09 14.68 8.69
C GLU A 58 1.34 13.94 9.16
N LYS A 59 1.60 12.77 8.57
CA LYS A 59 2.63 11.85 9.06
C LYS A 59 3.83 11.70 8.14
N GLY A 60 3.72 12.12 6.89
CA GLY A 60 4.77 11.91 5.89
C GLY A 60 4.85 10.49 5.37
N ILE A 61 3.96 9.62 5.83
CA ILE A 61 3.92 8.22 5.46
C ILE A 61 2.49 7.71 5.60
N CYS A 62 2.09 6.78 4.75
CA CYS A 62 0.76 6.17 4.83
C CYS A 62 0.91 4.66 4.78
N TYR A 63 0.60 3.99 5.88
CA TYR A 63 0.65 2.55 6.00
C TYR A 63 -0.77 2.00 6.09
N ARG A 64 -1.08 0.98 5.29
CA ARG A 64 -2.40 0.35 5.29
C ARG A 64 -2.26 -1.15 5.32
N GLU A 65 -3.08 -1.78 6.15
CA GLU A 65 -3.21 -3.24 6.18
C GLU A 65 -4.60 -3.62 5.76
N ILE A 66 -4.70 -4.66 4.95
CA ILE A 66 -5.98 -5.23 4.55
C ILE A 66 -6.09 -6.61 5.18
N PRO A 67 -7.13 -6.88 6.00
CA PRO A 67 -7.27 -8.17 6.65
C PRO A 67 -7.34 -9.32 5.64
N SER A 68 -6.83 -10.48 6.01
CA SER A 68 -6.81 -11.63 5.11
C SER A 68 -8.21 -12.04 4.65
N TRP A 69 -9.20 -11.92 5.55
CA TRP A 69 -10.57 -12.29 5.18
C TRP A 69 -11.13 -11.38 4.09
N LEU A 70 -10.74 -10.10 4.10
CA LEU A 70 -11.20 -9.14 3.11
C LEU A 70 -10.53 -9.40 1.74
N VAL A 71 -9.24 -9.66 1.75
CA VAL A 71 -8.49 -9.97 0.53
C VAL A 71 -9.02 -11.24 -0.11
N ARG A 72 -9.24 -12.27 0.69
CA ARG A 72 -9.78 -13.55 0.21
C ARG A 72 -11.15 -13.35 -0.44
N ARG A 73 -11.99 -12.54 0.20
CA ARG A 73 -13.32 -12.26 -0.31
C ARG A 73 -13.26 -11.54 -1.65
N SER A 74 -12.41 -10.54 -1.77
CA SER A 74 -12.23 -9.81 -3.02
C SER A 74 -11.67 -10.70 -4.12
N THR A 75 -10.68 -11.50 -3.79
CA THR A 75 -10.08 -12.44 -4.74
C THR A 75 -11.11 -13.48 -5.20
N GLY A 76 -11.91 -13.99 -4.27
CA GLY A 76 -12.96 -14.94 -4.60
C GLY A 76 -13.98 -14.35 -5.56
N ALA A 77 -14.39 -13.11 -5.31
CA ALA A 77 -15.34 -12.43 -6.20
C ALA A 77 -14.76 -12.25 -7.61
N VAL A 78 -13.51 -11.86 -7.70
CA VAL A 78 -12.83 -11.70 -8.99
C VAL A 78 -12.71 -13.05 -9.71
N THR A 79 -12.35 -14.08 -8.99
CA THR A 79 -12.21 -15.42 -9.54
C THR A 79 -13.55 -15.93 -10.08
N GLU A 80 -14.61 -15.68 -9.36
CA GLU A 80 -15.95 -16.09 -9.78
C GLU A 80 -16.40 -15.36 -11.04
N ALA A 81 -16.02 -14.10 -11.15
CA ALA A 81 -16.34 -13.30 -12.32
C ALA A 81 -15.58 -13.77 -13.56
N ALA A 82 -14.43 -14.35 -13.34
CA ALA A 82 -13.61 -14.87 -14.42
C ALA A 82 -14.07 -16.25 -14.84
#